data_d02b4a6f587bbfef7aae85ca5531dd38
#
_entry.id   d02b4a6f587bbfef7aae85ca5531dd38
#
_cell.length_a   1.000
_cell.length_b   1.000
_cell.length_c   1.000
_cell.angle_alpha   90.00
_cell.angle_beta   90.00
_cell.angle_gamma   90.00
#
_symmetry.space_group_name_H-M   'P 1'
#
loop_
_entity.id
_entity.type
_entity.pdbx_description
1 polymer ?
#
loop_
_entity_poly.entity_id
_entity_poly.type
_entity_poly.pdbx_seq_one_letter_code
_entity_poly.pdbx_strand_id
1 'polypeptide(L)'
;MMKIKKIAMQLCLSSAVLAAMPAFAAEAVQLSARHYVVKNLNIGDLPVKTIVPITAKTAEQAIAQAQVIASNPNADVAEFRIDLLEFSADTKKVIALGQQLNQILKEKPLIATIRTHNEGGKMTVSDQDYEKIYREYLKKPFMQLLDIEMFRNAGSVAKLTKLVHVKKVLVILSNHDFSK
;
A
#
# COMPACT_ATOMS: atom_id res chain seq x y z
N MET A 1 28.88 -92.35 19.21
CA MET A 1 29.40 -91.01 19.55
C MET A 1 29.30 -90.15 18.31
N MET A 2 28.27 -89.33 18.20
CA MET A 2 27.99 -88.58 17.02
C MET A 2 28.14 -87.09 17.31
N LYS A 3 29.11 -86.41 16.64
CA LYS A 3 29.43 -85.00 16.82
C LYS A 3 28.44 -84.13 16.06
N ILE A 4 27.66 -83.32 16.79
CA ILE A 4 26.73 -82.33 16.23
C ILE A 4 27.54 -81.11 15.81
N LYS A 5 27.58 -80.80 14.51
CA LYS A 5 28.14 -79.55 13.96
C LYS A 5 27.17 -78.45 14.16
N LYS A 6 27.57 -77.38 14.87
CA LYS A 6 26.83 -76.15 14.95
C LYS A 6 26.95 -75.37 13.64
N ILE A 7 25.85 -75.15 13.00
CA ILE A 7 25.74 -74.25 11.84
C ILE A 7 25.50 -72.84 12.42
N ALA A 8 26.45 -71.96 12.23
CA ALA A 8 26.28 -70.56 12.56
C ALA A 8 25.52 -69.88 11.40
N MET A 9 24.31 -69.42 11.69
CA MET A 9 23.48 -68.66 10.76
C MET A 9 23.89 -67.18 10.86
N GLN A 10 24.57 -66.71 9.81
CA GLN A 10 25.04 -65.36 9.69
C GLN A 10 23.87 -64.48 9.23
N LEU A 11 23.37 -63.66 10.14
CA LEU A 11 22.30 -62.69 9.84
C LEU A 11 22.97 -61.51 9.09
N CYS A 12 22.65 -61.36 7.79
CA CYS A 12 22.96 -60.15 7.04
C CYS A 12 22.03 -59.03 7.49
N LEU A 13 22.55 -58.09 8.29
CA LEU A 13 21.90 -56.81 8.49
C LEU A 13 22.08 -55.98 7.23
N SER A 14 21.03 -55.87 6.42
CA SER A 14 20.93 -54.87 5.36
C SER A 14 20.65 -53.53 6.00
N SER A 15 21.68 -52.70 6.09
CA SER A 15 21.56 -51.30 6.49
C SER A 15 20.83 -50.54 5.39
N ALA A 16 19.56 -50.24 5.62
CA ALA A 16 18.82 -49.30 4.79
C ALA A 16 19.38 -47.90 5.05
N VAL A 17 20.13 -47.38 4.10
CA VAL A 17 20.54 -45.98 4.08
C VAL A 17 19.32 -45.14 3.74
N LEU A 18 18.70 -44.61 4.77
CA LEU A 18 17.66 -43.57 4.59
C LEU A 18 18.39 -42.32 4.13
N ALA A 19 18.37 -42.03 2.83
CA ALA A 19 18.82 -40.75 2.30
C ALA A 19 17.91 -39.68 2.85
N ALA A 20 18.39 -38.90 3.80
CA ALA A 20 17.74 -37.69 4.26
C ALA A 20 17.73 -36.70 3.10
N MET A 21 16.55 -36.52 2.46
CA MET A 21 16.34 -35.41 1.57
C MET A 21 16.52 -34.12 2.36
N PRO A 22 17.32 -33.16 1.87
CA PRO A 22 17.36 -31.85 2.51
C PRO A 22 15.94 -31.28 2.44
N ALA A 23 15.31 -31.07 3.59
CA ALA A 23 14.14 -30.26 3.70
C ALA A 23 14.55 -28.87 3.22
N PHE A 24 14.09 -28.46 2.05
CA PHE A 24 14.11 -27.05 1.70
C PHE A 24 13.20 -26.35 2.71
N ALA A 25 13.83 -25.84 3.76
CA ALA A 25 13.18 -24.85 4.60
C ALA A 25 12.87 -23.69 3.66
N ALA A 26 11.59 -23.50 3.36
CA ALA A 26 11.15 -22.25 2.74
C ALA A 26 11.65 -21.15 3.67
N GLU A 27 12.67 -20.40 3.24
CA GLU A 27 13.05 -19.17 3.92
C GLU A 27 11.79 -18.35 4.01
N ALA A 28 11.25 -18.22 5.21
CA ALA A 28 10.18 -17.28 5.47
C ALA A 28 10.72 -15.92 5.04
N VAL A 29 10.12 -15.35 3.98
CA VAL A 29 10.44 -14.01 3.53
C VAL A 29 10.29 -13.12 4.76
N GLN A 30 11.41 -12.70 5.32
CA GLN A 30 11.43 -11.80 6.46
C GLN A 30 10.98 -10.46 5.92
N LEU A 31 9.68 -10.19 6.01
CA LEU A 31 9.09 -8.89 5.71
C LEU A 31 9.91 -7.87 6.50
N SER A 32 10.50 -6.91 5.78
CA SER A 32 11.39 -5.92 6.37
C SER A 32 10.70 -5.28 7.57
N ALA A 33 11.34 -5.28 8.73
CA ALA A 33 10.79 -4.85 10.02
C ALA A 33 10.52 -3.34 10.12
N ARG A 34 10.17 -2.65 9.04
CA ARG A 34 9.75 -1.26 9.06
C ARG A 34 8.24 -1.18 9.12
N HIS A 35 7.73 -1.07 10.33
CA HIS A 35 6.33 -0.79 10.58
C HIS A 35 6.09 0.72 10.46
N TYR A 36 5.04 1.10 9.75
CA TYR A 36 4.59 2.49 9.69
C TYR A 36 3.31 2.62 10.50
N VAL A 37 3.36 3.36 11.60
CA VAL A 37 2.16 3.68 12.37
C VAL A 37 1.57 4.98 11.82
N VAL A 38 0.32 4.92 11.36
CA VAL A 38 -0.41 6.05 10.80
C VAL A 38 -1.74 6.17 11.52
N LYS A 39 -1.94 7.25 12.26
CA LYS A 39 -3.00 7.31 13.27
C LYS A 39 -2.88 6.07 14.18
N ASN A 40 -3.93 5.25 14.29
CA ASN A 40 -3.91 4.01 15.09
C ASN A 40 -3.69 2.75 14.23
N LEU A 41 -3.34 2.91 12.94
CA LEU A 41 -3.15 1.80 12.01
C LEU A 41 -1.68 1.45 11.87
N ASN A 42 -1.35 0.18 12.06
CA ASN A 42 -0.01 -0.37 11.83
C ASN A 42 0.05 -0.92 10.40
N ILE A 43 0.79 -0.26 9.52
CA ILE A 43 0.98 -0.67 8.12
C ILE A 43 2.26 -1.51 8.05
N GLY A 44 2.17 -2.68 7.45
CA GLY A 44 3.28 -3.65 7.34
C GLY A 44 3.09 -4.88 8.22
N ASP A 45 2.17 -4.84 9.19
CA ASP A 45 1.80 -6.00 10.02
C ASP A 45 0.54 -6.69 9.50
N LEU A 46 0.42 -7.98 9.81
CA LEU A 46 -0.84 -8.72 9.61
C LEU A 46 -1.90 -8.23 10.61
N PRO A 47 -3.17 -8.31 10.25
CA PRO A 47 -3.71 -8.72 8.96
C PRO A 47 -3.48 -7.69 7.84
N VAL A 48 -3.64 -8.12 6.58
CA VAL A 48 -3.61 -7.24 5.40
C VAL A 48 -4.60 -6.09 5.57
N LYS A 49 -4.19 -4.88 5.20
CA LYS A 49 -5.03 -3.68 5.33
C LYS A 49 -5.88 -3.45 4.08
N THR A 50 -7.13 -3.09 4.30
CA THR A 50 -8.10 -2.81 3.24
C THR A 50 -8.11 -1.31 2.92
N ILE A 51 -7.90 -0.97 1.65
CA ILE A 51 -8.03 0.40 1.13
C ILE A 51 -9.36 0.51 0.38
N VAL A 52 -10.18 1.48 0.74
CA VAL A 52 -11.47 1.74 0.09
C VAL A 52 -11.42 3.10 -0.61
N PRO A 53 -11.59 3.14 -1.96
CA PRO A 53 -11.52 4.39 -2.69
C PRO A 53 -12.83 5.20 -2.58
N ILE A 54 -12.67 6.52 -2.44
CA ILE A 54 -13.72 7.54 -2.61
C ILE A 54 -13.65 7.98 -4.07
N THR A 55 -14.65 7.54 -4.87
CA THR A 55 -14.70 7.73 -6.33
C THR A 55 -15.79 8.74 -6.73
N ALA A 56 -15.96 9.76 -5.94
CA ALA A 56 -16.99 10.76 -6.08
C ALA A 56 -16.66 11.82 -7.15
N LYS A 57 -17.70 12.41 -7.77
CA LYS A 57 -17.57 13.55 -8.65
C LYS A 57 -17.81 14.87 -7.94
N THR A 58 -18.69 14.88 -6.93
CA THR A 58 -19.06 16.08 -6.16
C THR A 58 -18.64 15.95 -4.70
N ALA A 59 -18.64 17.09 -3.99
CA ALA A 59 -18.31 17.13 -2.57
C ALA A 59 -19.30 16.32 -1.72
N GLU A 60 -20.59 16.41 -2.02
CA GLU A 60 -21.66 15.71 -1.31
C GLU A 60 -21.51 14.20 -1.44
N GLN A 61 -21.19 13.71 -2.64
CA GLN A 61 -20.93 12.29 -2.88
C GLN A 61 -19.70 11.81 -2.11
N ALA A 62 -18.61 12.60 -2.10
CA ALA A 62 -17.41 12.27 -1.37
C ALA A 62 -17.66 12.18 0.14
N ILE A 63 -18.41 13.11 0.70
CA ILE A 63 -18.80 13.13 2.10
C ILE A 63 -19.63 11.89 2.45
N ALA A 64 -20.63 11.56 1.65
CA ALA A 64 -21.48 10.39 1.86
C ALA A 64 -20.65 9.08 1.83
N GLN A 65 -19.73 8.92 0.87
CA GLN A 65 -18.83 7.77 0.79
C GLN A 65 -17.90 7.70 2.00
N ALA A 66 -17.33 8.83 2.43
CA ALA A 66 -16.47 8.89 3.61
C ALA A 66 -17.20 8.48 4.90
N GLN A 67 -18.48 8.86 5.05
CA GLN A 67 -19.31 8.44 6.20
C GLN A 67 -19.52 6.92 6.22
N VAL A 68 -19.78 6.31 5.06
CA VAL A 68 -19.89 4.85 4.92
C VAL A 68 -18.56 4.18 5.28
N ILE A 69 -17.44 4.67 4.76
CA ILE A 69 -16.11 4.13 5.07
C ILE A 69 -15.81 4.29 6.56
N ALA A 70 -16.11 5.43 7.15
CA ALA A 70 -15.86 5.70 8.57
C ALA A 70 -16.56 4.70 9.49
N SER A 71 -17.78 4.29 9.15
CA SER A 71 -18.59 3.34 9.92
C SER A 71 -18.31 1.87 9.61
N ASN A 72 -17.60 1.57 8.50
CA ASN A 72 -17.31 0.18 8.09
C ASN A 72 -16.10 -0.38 8.85
N PRO A 73 -16.26 -1.40 9.72
CA PRO A 73 -15.14 -1.98 10.47
C PRO A 73 -14.11 -2.70 9.59
N ASN A 74 -14.49 -3.10 8.37
CA ASN A 74 -13.62 -3.81 7.43
C ASN A 74 -12.83 -2.87 6.51
N ALA A 75 -13.01 -1.56 6.61
CA ALA A 75 -12.25 -0.57 5.88
C ALA A 75 -11.17 0.01 6.80
N ASP A 76 -9.90 -0.17 6.45
CA ASP A 76 -8.78 0.33 7.24
C ASP A 76 -8.35 1.74 6.82
N VAL A 77 -8.30 1.98 5.52
CA VAL A 77 -7.78 3.22 4.90
C VAL A 77 -8.75 3.71 3.83
N ALA A 78 -8.95 5.02 3.75
CA ALA A 78 -9.68 5.63 2.64
C ALA A 78 -8.69 6.20 1.61
N GLU A 79 -8.98 6.03 0.32
CA GLU A 79 -8.25 6.67 -0.76
C GLU A 79 -9.12 7.75 -1.41
N PHE A 80 -8.67 9.00 -1.38
CA PHE A 80 -9.37 10.12 -2.02
C PHE A 80 -8.89 10.28 -3.46
N ARG A 81 -9.68 9.81 -4.44
CA ARG A 81 -9.44 9.91 -5.87
C ARG A 81 -9.79 11.32 -6.37
N ILE A 82 -8.86 12.24 -6.23
CA ILE A 82 -9.01 13.67 -6.55
C ILE A 82 -9.25 13.87 -8.05
N ASP A 83 -8.64 13.04 -8.89
CA ASP A 83 -8.76 13.11 -10.33
C ASP A 83 -10.20 12.88 -10.86
N LEU A 84 -11.09 12.31 -10.06
CA LEU A 84 -12.49 12.05 -10.42
C LEU A 84 -13.42 13.22 -10.13
N LEU A 85 -12.98 14.20 -9.34
CA LEU A 85 -13.80 15.36 -8.99
C LEU A 85 -14.01 16.30 -10.19
N GLU A 86 -15.22 16.81 -10.35
CA GLU A 86 -15.55 17.83 -11.36
C GLU A 86 -14.74 19.12 -11.17
N PHE A 87 -14.31 19.39 -9.95
CA PHE A 87 -13.49 20.56 -9.58
C PHE A 87 -12.04 20.19 -9.20
N SER A 88 -11.53 19.08 -9.73
CA SER A 88 -10.17 18.59 -9.43
C SER A 88 -9.05 19.61 -9.67
N ALA A 89 -9.26 20.58 -10.59
CA ALA A 89 -8.32 21.67 -10.86
C ALA A 89 -8.35 22.79 -9.80
N ASP A 90 -9.41 22.90 -8.99
CA ASP A 90 -9.52 23.90 -7.92
C ASP A 90 -8.89 23.38 -6.63
N THR A 91 -7.60 23.65 -6.46
CA THR A 91 -6.83 23.18 -5.30
C THR A 91 -7.42 23.64 -3.96
N LYS A 92 -8.06 24.82 -3.91
CA LYS A 92 -8.65 25.34 -2.67
C LYS A 92 -9.87 24.51 -2.26
N LYS A 93 -10.75 24.21 -3.23
CA LYS A 93 -11.93 23.34 -2.99
C LYS A 93 -11.51 21.93 -2.63
N VAL A 94 -10.50 21.38 -3.30
CA VAL A 94 -9.96 20.05 -2.99
C VAL A 94 -9.39 20.00 -1.57
N ILE A 95 -8.61 21.00 -1.16
CA ILE A 95 -8.05 21.08 0.21
C ILE A 95 -9.19 21.16 1.25
N ALA A 96 -10.19 22.02 1.02
CA ALA A 96 -11.32 22.17 1.95
C ALA A 96 -12.10 20.85 2.10
N LEU A 97 -12.40 20.20 0.98
CA LEU A 97 -13.04 18.88 1.00
C LEU A 97 -12.17 17.83 1.70
N GLY A 98 -10.89 17.75 1.35
CA GLY A 98 -9.96 16.80 1.96
C GLY A 98 -9.87 16.94 3.48
N GLN A 99 -9.87 18.18 4.01
CA GLN A 99 -9.91 18.45 5.45
C GLN A 99 -11.22 17.92 6.07
N GLN A 100 -12.35 18.12 5.41
CA GLN A 100 -13.65 17.62 5.86
C GLN A 100 -13.69 16.08 5.85
N LEU A 101 -13.18 15.44 4.79
CA LEU A 101 -13.08 13.98 4.71
C LEU A 101 -12.21 13.41 5.82
N ASN A 102 -11.04 14.03 6.09
CA ASN A 102 -10.15 13.59 7.16
C ASN A 102 -10.81 13.68 8.55
N GLN A 103 -11.66 14.69 8.79
CA GLN A 103 -12.45 14.82 10.03
C GLN A 103 -13.52 13.72 10.15
N ILE A 104 -14.22 13.41 9.05
CA ILE A 104 -15.25 12.34 9.01
C ILE A 104 -14.62 10.97 9.26
N LEU A 105 -13.48 10.70 8.64
CA LEU A 105 -12.79 9.40 8.73
C LEU A 105 -12.17 9.14 10.10
N LYS A 106 -11.98 10.18 10.93
CA LYS A 106 -11.42 10.08 12.31
C LYS A 106 -10.10 9.31 12.34
N GLU A 107 -10.14 8.09 12.87
CA GLU A 107 -8.96 7.24 13.07
C GLU A 107 -8.47 6.54 11.79
N LYS A 108 -9.27 6.52 10.73
CA LYS A 108 -8.87 5.91 9.47
C LYS A 108 -7.98 6.87 8.68
N PRO A 109 -6.77 6.43 8.25
CA PRO A 109 -5.91 7.24 7.41
C PRO A 109 -6.56 7.57 6.06
N LEU A 110 -6.20 8.73 5.52
CA LEU A 110 -6.61 9.21 4.21
C LEU A 110 -5.39 9.24 3.29
N ILE A 111 -5.48 8.58 2.15
CA ILE A 111 -4.55 8.70 1.02
C ILE A 111 -5.09 9.78 0.09
N ALA A 112 -4.26 10.73 -0.31
CA ALA A 112 -4.59 11.65 -1.39
C ALA A 112 -3.97 11.14 -2.69
N THR A 113 -4.79 10.90 -3.71
CA THR A 113 -4.39 10.34 -5.00
C THR A 113 -4.84 11.23 -6.15
N ILE A 114 -3.90 11.64 -6.99
CA ILE A 114 -4.15 12.14 -8.33
C ILE A 114 -3.70 11.04 -9.30
N ARG A 115 -4.66 10.32 -9.88
CA ARG A 115 -4.35 9.36 -10.93
C ARG A 115 -4.45 10.06 -12.28
N THR A 116 -3.32 10.11 -13.00
CA THR A 116 -3.29 10.78 -14.29
C THR A 116 -3.79 9.90 -15.42
N HIS A 117 -4.10 10.51 -16.54
CA HIS A 117 -4.56 9.79 -17.74
C HIS A 117 -3.54 8.75 -18.20
N ASN A 118 -2.24 9.01 -18.03
CA ASN A 118 -1.17 8.09 -18.41
C ASN A 118 -1.21 6.77 -17.61
N GLU A 119 -1.76 6.81 -16.41
CA GLU A 119 -1.93 5.63 -15.55
C GLU A 119 -3.42 5.26 -15.34
N GLY A 120 -4.27 5.55 -16.34
CA GLY A 120 -5.68 5.13 -16.36
C GLY A 120 -6.63 6.01 -15.55
N GLY A 121 -6.18 7.14 -15.01
CA GLY A 121 -7.00 8.11 -14.31
C GLY A 121 -7.69 9.12 -15.22
N LYS A 122 -8.20 10.20 -14.65
CA LYS A 122 -8.97 11.22 -15.36
C LYS A 122 -8.25 12.55 -15.52
N MET A 123 -7.21 12.82 -14.73
CA MET A 123 -6.52 14.10 -14.80
C MET A 123 -5.42 14.07 -15.85
N THR A 124 -5.48 15.02 -16.81
CA THR A 124 -4.36 15.29 -17.73
C THR A 124 -3.60 16.49 -17.20
N VAL A 125 -2.35 16.29 -16.83
CA VAL A 125 -1.52 17.30 -16.17
C VAL A 125 -0.04 17.11 -16.49
N SER A 126 0.68 18.22 -16.70
CA SER A 126 2.14 18.20 -16.87
C SER A 126 2.85 17.79 -15.58
N ASP A 127 4.11 17.33 -15.66
CA ASP A 127 4.90 17.01 -14.46
C ASP A 127 5.10 18.24 -13.56
N GLN A 128 5.25 19.42 -14.14
CA GLN A 128 5.40 20.66 -13.40
C GLN A 128 4.11 21.03 -12.66
N ASP A 129 2.95 20.93 -13.30
CA ASP A 129 1.67 21.24 -12.67
C ASP A 129 1.29 20.18 -11.62
N TYR A 130 1.60 18.90 -11.88
CA TYR A 130 1.43 17.82 -10.89
C TYR A 130 2.23 18.12 -9.61
N GLU A 131 3.51 18.49 -9.75
CA GLU A 131 4.36 18.89 -8.63
C GLU A 131 3.77 20.11 -7.92
N LYS A 132 3.32 21.14 -8.68
CA LYS A 132 2.74 22.37 -8.14
C LYS A 132 1.45 22.10 -7.34
N ILE A 133 0.55 21.28 -7.86
CA ILE A 133 -0.70 20.91 -7.17
C ILE A 133 -0.38 20.23 -5.83
N TYR A 134 0.50 19.24 -5.82
CA TYR A 134 0.87 18.55 -4.58
C TYR A 134 1.58 19.47 -3.58
N ARG A 135 2.38 20.43 -4.05
CA ARG A 135 2.96 21.47 -3.18
C ARG A 135 1.90 22.33 -2.51
N GLU A 136 0.80 22.67 -3.20
CA GLU A 136 -0.31 23.40 -2.60
C GLU A 136 -1.00 22.54 -1.51
N TYR A 137 -1.26 21.26 -1.76
CA TYR A 137 -1.84 20.35 -0.76
C TYR A 137 -0.93 20.22 0.48
N LEU A 138 0.37 20.20 0.29
CA LEU A 138 1.36 20.09 1.36
C LEU A 138 1.60 21.37 2.17
N LYS A 139 1.02 22.51 1.77
CA LYS A 139 1.03 23.73 2.62
C LYS A 139 0.16 23.51 3.87
N LYS A 140 -0.98 22.83 3.72
CA LYS A 140 -1.89 22.43 4.81
C LYS A 140 -2.32 20.99 4.58
N PRO A 141 -1.48 20.00 4.94
CA PRO A 141 -1.78 18.59 4.67
C PRO A 141 -3.09 18.16 5.32
N PHE A 142 -3.95 17.56 4.52
CA PHE A 142 -5.22 16.98 4.94
C PHE A 142 -5.21 15.45 4.93
N MET A 143 -4.13 14.86 4.42
CA MET A 143 -3.92 13.42 4.26
C MET A 143 -2.80 12.92 5.18
N GLN A 144 -2.78 11.63 5.44
CA GLN A 144 -1.69 10.93 6.10
C GLN A 144 -0.74 10.28 5.11
N LEU A 145 -1.22 9.93 3.92
CA LEU A 145 -0.43 9.34 2.85
C LEU A 145 -0.68 10.11 1.54
N LEU A 146 0.36 10.24 0.74
CA LEU A 146 0.29 10.84 -0.59
C LEU A 146 0.74 9.81 -1.62
N ASP A 147 -0.11 9.54 -2.60
CA ASP A 147 0.23 8.70 -3.77
C ASP A 147 0.96 9.55 -4.81
N ILE A 148 2.12 9.09 -5.26
CA ILE A 148 2.93 9.73 -6.28
C ILE A 148 3.22 8.70 -7.39
N GLU A 149 2.84 8.99 -8.62
CA GLU A 149 3.17 8.17 -9.78
C GLU A 149 4.68 8.18 -10.01
N MET A 150 5.32 7.01 -9.82
CA MET A 150 6.78 6.91 -9.69
C MET A 150 7.55 7.12 -11.01
N PHE A 151 6.90 6.87 -12.16
CA PHE A 151 7.52 7.00 -13.47
C PHE A 151 7.30 8.36 -14.14
N ARG A 152 6.80 9.35 -13.41
CA ARG A 152 6.84 10.74 -13.83
C ARG A 152 8.28 11.27 -13.83
N ASN A 153 8.47 12.55 -14.13
CA ASN A 153 9.82 13.13 -14.13
C ASN A 153 10.55 12.83 -12.81
N ALA A 154 11.68 12.10 -12.88
CA ALA A 154 12.41 11.62 -11.71
C ALA A 154 12.84 12.75 -10.75
N GLY A 155 13.21 13.91 -11.29
CA GLY A 155 13.58 15.08 -10.50
C GLY A 155 12.40 15.64 -9.70
N SER A 156 11.20 15.70 -10.30
CA SER A 156 9.98 16.14 -9.63
C SER A 156 9.53 15.13 -8.58
N VAL A 157 9.58 13.82 -8.88
CA VAL A 157 9.26 12.76 -7.92
C VAL A 157 10.17 12.84 -6.70
N ALA A 158 11.48 12.95 -6.90
CA ALA A 158 12.45 13.06 -5.80
C ALA A 158 12.21 14.29 -4.92
N LYS A 159 11.95 15.46 -5.53
CA LYS A 159 11.63 16.71 -4.81
C LYS A 159 10.33 16.59 -4.01
N LEU A 160 9.28 16.03 -4.60
CA LEU A 160 8.00 15.81 -3.92
C LEU A 160 8.17 14.84 -2.75
N THR A 161 8.79 13.69 -2.96
CA THR A 161 9.04 12.69 -1.90
C THR A 161 9.74 13.31 -0.70
N LYS A 162 10.79 14.10 -0.95
CA LYS A 162 11.51 14.83 0.10
C LYS A 162 10.60 15.82 0.84
N LEU A 163 9.78 16.58 0.11
CA LEU A 163 8.87 17.56 0.71
C LEU A 163 7.78 16.86 1.56
N VAL A 164 7.23 15.76 1.07
CA VAL A 164 6.20 14.97 1.76
C VAL A 164 6.73 14.48 3.12
N HIS A 165 7.96 13.96 3.16
CA HIS A 165 8.61 13.53 4.40
C HIS A 165 8.83 14.70 5.38
N VAL A 166 9.26 15.87 4.90
CA VAL A 166 9.38 17.08 5.73
C VAL A 166 8.05 17.48 6.35
N LYS A 167 6.93 17.22 5.64
CA LYS A 167 5.57 17.49 6.14
C LYS A 167 5.00 16.35 7.01
N LYS A 168 5.80 15.32 7.32
CA LYS A 168 5.41 14.15 8.11
C LYS A 168 4.21 13.39 7.52
N VAL A 169 4.11 13.39 6.20
CA VAL A 169 3.17 12.58 5.41
C VAL A 169 3.94 11.39 4.85
N LEU A 170 3.32 10.22 4.79
CA LEU A 170 3.93 9.04 4.15
C LEU A 170 3.75 9.09 2.64
N VAL A 171 4.65 8.45 1.91
CA VAL A 171 4.62 8.36 0.44
C VAL A 171 4.25 6.95 0.01
N ILE A 172 3.33 6.87 -0.94
CA ILE A 172 3.10 5.68 -1.76
C ILE A 172 3.67 6.01 -3.15
N LEU A 173 4.63 5.23 -3.62
CA LEU A 173 5.10 5.30 -4.99
C LEU A 173 4.34 4.25 -5.81
N SER A 174 3.51 4.70 -6.73
CA SER A 174 2.62 3.85 -7.53
C SER A 174 3.01 3.81 -8.99
N ASN A 175 2.58 2.74 -9.66
CA ASN A 175 2.65 2.59 -11.10
C ASN A 175 1.52 1.69 -11.60
N HIS A 176 0.84 2.10 -12.67
CA HIS A 176 -0.22 1.36 -13.32
C HIS A 176 0.09 1.26 -14.81
N ASP A 177 0.40 0.04 -15.25
CA ASP A 177 0.71 -0.26 -16.65
C ASP A 177 -0.48 -0.98 -17.30
N PHE A 178 -1.10 -0.36 -18.28
CA PHE A 178 -2.22 -0.88 -19.07
C PHE A 178 -1.81 -1.25 -20.50
N SER A 179 -0.52 -1.34 -20.80
CA SER A 179 -0.01 -1.60 -22.13
C SER A 179 -0.07 -3.08 -22.56
N LYS A 180 -0.63 -3.96 -21.74
CA LYS A 180 -0.75 -5.41 -22.01
C LYS A 180 -2.19 -5.82 -22.24
#